data_fdbae9e467ae8ece3154dc782169781d
#
_entry.id   fdbae9e467ae8ece3154dc782169781d
#
_cell.length_a   1.000
_cell.length_b   1.000
_cell.length_c   1.000
_cell.angle_alpha   90.00
_cell.angle_beta   90.00
_cell.angle_gamma   90.00
#
_symmetry.space_group_name_H-M   'P 1'
#
loop_
_entity.id
_entity.type
_entity.pdbx_description
1 polymer ?
#
loop_
_entity_poly.entity_id
_entity_poly.type
_entity_poly.pdbx_seq_one_letter_code
_entity_poly.pdbx_strand_id
1 'polypeptide(L)'
;MSKMNTLLSNLTFPEGPCWHNGLLWFSDFYSHEVITVDENGTRSTIVSVPEQPSGLGWDTQGDLLIVSMRNQKLLRYSNGKLLEHADLSEYSNYWCNDMVVDNTGGAYVGNFGFNRHAGEKPKPTTLVRVSPSGEVSIAAEDLWFPNGAVITPDGSTLIIAETRANRLTAFDILQDGKLENRRVFAETENMYPDGICLDEEGAVWVADPQNKEVIRIKEGGEITEKLELGTRGAYALSLIHI
;
A
#
# COMPACT_ATOMS: atom_id res chain seq x y z
N MET A 1 -27.51 -1.73 -7.29
CA MET A 1 -26.22 -2.47 -7.14
C MET A 1 -25.38 -2.16 -8.35
N SER A 2 -24.24 -1.54 -8.17
CA SER A 2 -23.26 -1.35 -9.24
C SER A 2 -22.80 -2.72 -9.75
N LYS A 3 -22.77 -2.90 -11.06
CA LYS A 3 -22.36 -4.17 -11.67
C LYS A 3 -20.84 -4.31 -11.54
N MET A 4 -20.38 -5.22 -10.69
CA MET A 4 -18.97 -5.58 -10.63
C MET A 4 -18.57 -6.42 -11.85
N ASN A 5 -17.50 -6.05 -12.52
CA ASN A 5 -16.91 -6.82 -13.60
C ASN A 5 -15.58 -7.43 -13.14
N THR A 6 -15.30 -8.65 -13.58
CA THR A 6 -13.99 -9.29 -13.36
C THR A 6 -13.11 -8.96 -14.56
N LEU A 7 -12.04 -8.18 -14.32
CA LEU A 7 -11.09 -7.82 -15.37
C LEU A 7 -10.09 -8.96 -15.62
N LEU A 8 -9.61 -9.61 -14.56
CA LEU A 8 -8.63 -10.69 -14.63
C LEU A 8 -8.94 -11.77 -13.57
N SER A 9 -8.59 -13.01 -13.87
CA SER A 9 -8.79 -14.16 -12.98
C SER A 9 -7.53 -15.05 -12.97
N ASN A 10 -7.55 -16.10 -12.14
CA ASN A 10 -6.43 -17.03 -11.96
C ASN A 10 -5.15 -16.38 -11.43
N LEU A 11 -5.32 -15.37 -10.57
CA LEU A 11 -4.27 -14.79 -9.75
C LEU A 11 -4.17 -15.55 -8.43
N THR A 12 -3.00 -15.51 -7.79
CA THR A 12 -2.77 -16.20 -6.53
C THR A 12 -3.15 -15.34 -5.33
N PHE A 13 -2.64 -14.12 -5.26
CA PHE A 13 -3.01 -13.10 -4.28
C PHE A 13 -2.55 -11.71 -4.77
N PRO A 14 -3.39 -11.01 -5.54
CA PRO A 14 -3.05 -9.69 -6.08
C PRO A 14 -3.12 -8.61 -5.00
N GLU A 15 -2.08 -7.78 -4.93
CA GLU A 15 -1.91 -6.70 -3.97
C GLU A 15 -1.17 -5.50 -4.55
N GLY A 16 -1.17 -4.38 -3.82
CA GLY A 16 -0.48 -3.15 -4.19
C GLY A 16 -0.89 -2.60 -5.57
N PRO A 17 -2.19 -2.54 -5.92
CA PRO A 17 -2.62 -2.07 -7.23
C PRO A 17 -2.34 -0.58 -7.39
N CYS A 18 -1.77 -0.22 -8.55
CA CYS A 18 -1.51 1.16 -8.93
C CYS A 18 -1.88 1.37 -10.40
N TRP A 19 -2.66 2.42 -10.68
CA TRP A 19 -2.90 2.85 -12.06
C TRP A 19 -1.74 3.74 -12.51
N HIS A 20 -0.99 3.30 -13.50
CA HIS A 20 0.16 4.05 -13.99
C HIS A 20 0.33 3.90 -15.51
N ASN A 21 0.45 5.03 -16.22
CA ASN A 21 0.65 5.07 -17.69
C ASN A 21 -0.36 4.23 -18.49
N GLY A 22 -1.65 4.31 -18.11
CA GLY A 22 -2.73 3.62 -18.83
C GLY A 22 -2.85 2.13 -18.55
N LEU A 23 -2.14 1.62 -17.54
CA LEU A 23 -2.17 0.22 -17.12
C LEU A 23 -2.43 0.11 -15.62
N LEU A 24 -3.13 -0.93 -15.21
CA LEU A 24 -3.18 -1.35 -13.82
C LEU A 24 -1.98 -2.25 -13.53
N TRP A 25 -1.13 -1.82 -12.61
CA TRP A 25 0.01 -2.55 -12.09
C TRP A 25 -0.37 -3.17 -10.75
N PHE A 26 0.11 -4.37 -10.46
CA PHE A 26 -0.08 -5.01 -9.17
C PHE A 26 0.96 -6.11 -8.96
N SER A 27 1.16 -6.46 -7.70
CA SER A 27 1.97 -7.60 -7.26
C SER A 27 1.08 -8.82 -7.10
N ASP A 28 1.47 -9.99 -7.62
CA ASP A 28 0.81 -11.24 -7.31
C ASP A 28 1.73 -12.09 -6.42
N PHE A 29 1.43 -12.11 -5.12
CA PHE A 29 2.34 -12.57 -4.06
C PHE A 29 2.89 -13.96 -4.29
N TYR A 30 2.02 -14.93 -4.53
CA TYR A 30 2.46 -16.34 -4.58
C TYR A 30 2.89 -16.80 -5.97
N SER A 31 2.63 -16.02 -7.01
CA SER A 31 3.28 -16.19 -8.31
C SER A 31 4.65 -15.51 -8.36
N HIS A 32 4.96 -14.67 -7.36
CA HIS A 32 6.22 -13.91 -7.29
C HIS A 32 6.41 -12.95 -8.48
N GLU A 33 5.34 -12.39 -9.00
CA GLU A 33 5.36 -11.56 -10.19
C GLU A 33 4.80 -10.16 -9.94
N VAL A 34 5.39 -9.16 -10.58
CA VAL A 34 4.74 -7.87 -10.83
C VAL A 34 4.09 -7.95 -12.22
N ILE A 35 2.82 -7.62 -12.26
CA ILE A 35 1.95 -7.81 -13.43
C ILE A 35 1.33 -6.48 -13.83
N THR A 36 1.12 -6.29 -15.13
CA THR A 36 0.26 -5.24 -15.66
C THR A 36 -0.93 -5.83 -16.38
N VAL A 37 -2.02 -5.08 -16.40
CA VAL A 37 -3.19 -5.39 -17.21
C VAL A 37 -3.79 -4.11 -17.78
N ASP A 38 -4.19 -4.16 -19.06
CA ASP A 38 -4.92 -3.07 -19.70
C ASP A 38 -6.44 -3.17 -19.43
N GLU A 39 -7.21 -2.18 -19.86
CA GLU A 39 -8.68 -2.16 -19.72
C GLU A 39 -9.40 -3.29 -20.46
N ASN A 40 -8.73 -3.94 -21.41
CA ASN A 40 -9.26 -5.07 -22.18
C ASN A 40 -8.93 -6.43 -21.53
N GLY A 41 -8.19 -6.43 -20.41
CA GLY A 41 -7.76 -7.65 -19.72
C GLY A 41 -6.48 -8.28 -20.29
N THR A 42 -5.71 -7.56 -21.12
CA THR A 42 -4.43 -8.05 -21.65
C THR A 42 -3.37 -7.97 -20.56
N ARG A 43 -2.93 -9.12 -20.10
CA ARG A 43 -1.93 -9.27 -19.02
C ARG A 43 -0.51 -9.32 -19.57
N SER A 44 0.43 -8.70 -18.85
CA SER A 44 1.88 -8.87 -19.03
C SER A 44 2.60 -9.03 -17.69
N THR A 45 3.54 -9.96 -17.62
CA THR A 45 4.46 -10.06 -16.48
C THR A 45 5.65 -9.14 -16.74
N ILE A 46 5.93 -8.24 -15.81
CA ILE A 46 6.99 -7.23 -15.92
C ILE A 46 8.30 -7.75 -15.35
N VAL A 47 8.24 -8.32 -14.14
CA VAL A 47 9.42 -8.83 -13.43
C VAL A 47 9.01 -9.86 -12.39
N SER A 48 9.89 -10.86 -12.16
CA SER A 48 9.77 -11.79 -11.04
C SER A 48 10.58 -11.29 -9.84
N VAL A 49 9.97 -11.36 -8.65
CA VAL A 49 10.58 -10.98 -7.36
C VAL A 49 10.60 -12.20 -6.45
N PRO A 50 11.75 -12.90 -6.29
CA PRO A 50 11.81 -14.22 -5.63
C PRO A 50 11.28 -14.23 -4.18
N GLU A 51 11.42 -13.13 -3.45
CA GLU A 51 11.02 -13.01 -2.05
C GLU A 51 9.67 -12.31 -1.87
N GLN A 52 8.76 -12.49 -2.83
CA GLN A 52 7.39 -11.95 -2.90
C GLN A 52 7.32 -10.43 -3.07
N PRO A 53 6.83 -9.93 -4.22
CA PRO A 53 6.53 -8.50 -4.40
C PRO A 53 5.34 -8.10 -3.53
N SER A 54 5.33 -6.85 -3.04
CA SER A 54 4.17 -6.25 -2.37
C SER A 54 3.95 -4.83 -2.90
N GLY A 55 4.03 -3.80 -2.07
CA GLY A 55 3.81 -2.41 -2.47
C GLY A 55 4.62 -1.99 -3.69
N LEU A 56 3.99 -1.22 -4.57
CA LEU A 56 4.57 -0.69 -5.80
C LEU A 56 4.54 0.84 -5.79
N GLY A 57 5.49 1.46 -6.48
CA GLY A 57 5.52 2.89 -6.71
C GLY A 57 6.60 3.27 -7.71
N TRP A 58 6.71 4.54 -8.07
CA TRP A 58 7.71 5.02 -9.03
C TRP A 58 8.52 6.14 -8.45
N ASP A 59 9.82 6.12 -8.70
CA ASP A 59 10.68 7.25 -8.39
C ASP A 59 10.53 8.40 -9.42
N THR A 60 11.22 9.50 -9.17
CA THR A 60 11.17 10.69 -10.03
C THR A 60 11.80 10.49 -11.41
N GLN A 61 12.48 9.38 -11.66
CA GLN A 61 13.07 9.01 -12.94
C GLN A 61 12.15 8.08 -13.74
N GLY A 62 11.04 7.62 -13.12
CA GLY A 62 10.10 6.68 -13.69
C GLY A 62 10.51 5.22 -13.53
N ASP A 63 11.53 4.92 -12.71
CA ASP A 63 11.89 3.56 -12.36
C ASP A 63 10.91 3.00 -11.34
N LEU A 64 10.55 1.73 -11.48
CA LEU A 64 9.61 1.07 -10.59
C LEU A 64 10.30 0.66 -9.28
N LEU A 65 9.76 1.10 -8.17
CA LEU A 65 10.13 0.63 -6.84
C LEU A 65 9.17 -0.50 -6.42
N ILE A 66 9.73 -1.56 -5.82
CA ILE A 66 9.00 -2.77 -5.45
C ILE A 66 9.42 -3.20 -4.04
N VAL A 67 8.48 -3.34 -3.15
CA VAL A 67 8.73 -3.99 -1.86
C VAL A 67 8.96 -5.48 -2.08
N SER A 68 10.13 -5.98 -1.69
CA SER A 68 10.42 -7.40 -1.60
C SER A 68 10.14 -7.85 -0.16
N MET A 69 8.96 -8.45 0.02
CA MET A 69 8.31 -8.62 1.31
C MET A 69 9.14 -9.40 2.33
N ARG A 70 9.54 -10.64 1.96
CA ARG A 70 10.06 -11.64 2.91
C ARG A 70 11.49 -11.35 3.36
N ASN A 71 12.31 -10.79 2.48
CA ASN A 71 13.68 -10.40 2.79
C ASN A 71 13.82 -8.92 3.17
N GLN A 72 12.69 -8.23 3.36
CA GLN A 72 12.62 -6.86 3.88
C GLN A 72 13.50 -5.87 3.10
N LYS A 73 13.32 -5.83 1.77
CA LYS A 73 14.08 -4.93 0.90
C LYS A 73 13.16 -4.07 0.04
N LEU A 74 13.63 -2.88 -0.29
CA LEU A 74 13.09 -2.09 -1.38
C LEU A 74 13.98 -2.34 -2.61
N LEU A 75 13.36 -2.78 -3.70
CA LEU A 75 14.04 -3.03 -4.96
C LEU A 75 13.69 -1.93 -5.96
N ARG A 76 14.60 -1.67 -6.90
CA ARG A 76 14.38 -0.81 -8.06
C ARG A 76 14.48 -1.63 -9.32
N TYR A 77 13.45 -1.56 -10.17
CA TYR A 77 13.46 -2.15 -11.50
C TYR A 77 13.66 -1.06 -12.55
N SER A 78 14.82 -1.08 -13.19
CA SER A 78 15.24 -0.09 -14.18
C SER A 78 15.93 -0.79 -15.35
N ASN A 79 15.61 -0.42 -16.58
CA ASN A 79 16.23 -0.95 -17.80
C ASN A 79 16.31 -2.49 -17.85
N GLY A 80 15.24 -3.17 -17.42
CA GLY A 80 15.15 -4.63 -17.41
C GLY A 80 15.97 -5.31 -16.30
N LYS A 81 16.48 -4.57 -15.32
CA LYS A 81 17.27 -5.09 -14.20
C LYS A 81 16.59 -4.79 -12.87
N LEU A 82 16.52 -5.82 -12.04
CA LEU A 82 16.04 -5.69 -10.66
C LEU A 82 17.28 -5.55 -9.75
N LEU A 83 17.36 -4.43 -9.05
CA LEU A 83 18.49 -4.07 -8.19
C LEU A 83 17.99 -3.77 -6.77
N GLU A 84 18.79 -4.04 -5.77
CA GLU A 84 18.53 -3.59 -4.40
C GLU A 84 18.66 -2.07 -4.34
N HIS A 85 17.63 -1.39 -3.83
CA HIS A 85 17.66 0.04 -3.57
C HIS A 85 17.94 0.33 -2.10
N ALA A 86 17.34 -0.45 -1.18
CA ALA A 86 17.57 -0.32 0.26
C ALA A 86 17.29 -1.64 1.00
N ASP A 87 18.01 -1.89 2.09
CA ASP A 87 17.74 -2.96 3.06
C ASP A 87 16.99 -2.39 4.26
N LEU A 88 15.81 -2.93 4.55
CA LEU A 88 14.89 -2.47 5.58
C LEU A 88 14.90 -3.37 6.83
N SER A 89 15.72 -4.41 6.84
CA SER A 89 15.67 -5.47 7.85
C SER A 89 16.01 -4.98 9.28
N GLU A 90 16.82 -3.94 9.41
CA GLU A 90 17.15 -3.33 10.71
C GLU A 90 16.03 -2.40 11.24
N TYR A 91 15.10 -1.98 10.36
CA TYR A 91 14.08 -0.97 10.64
C TYR A 91 12.66 -1.54 10.71
N SER A 92 12.43 -2.73 10.16
CA SER A 92 11.14 -3.41 10.14
C SER A 92 11.16 -4.66 11.01
N ASN A 93 10.16 -4.80 11.89
CA ASN A 93 10.12 -5.90 12.85
C ASN A 93 9.75 -7.26 12.25
N TYR A 94 9.19 -7.26 11.05
CA TYR A 94 8.83 -8.45 10.28
C TYR A 94 8.68 -8.09 8.80
N TRP A 95 8.16 -8.98 7.98
CA TRP A 95 7.98 -8.80 6.54
C TRP A 95 7.38 -7.44 6.20
N CYS A 96 7.98 -6.77 5.22
CA CYS A 96 7.44 -5.54 4.66
C CYS A 96 6.15 -5.81 3.87
N ASN A 97 5.35 -4.77 3.67
CA ASN A 97 4.04 -4.89 3.01
C ASN A 97 3.84 -3.76 1.99
N ASP A 98 2.80 -2.97 2.17
CA ASP A 98 2.49 -1.86 1.28
C ASP A 98 3.47 -0.70 1.40
N MET A 99 3.51 0.12 0.36
CA MET A 99 4.23 1.38 0.37
C MET A 99 3.51 2.45 -0.43
N VAL A 100 3.90 3.70 -0.18
CA VAL A 100 3.59 4.83 -1.05
C VAL A 100 4.86 5.63 -1.31
N VAL A 101 4.97 6.21 -2.50
CA VAL A 101 6.11 7.04 -2.90
C VAL A 101 5.66 8.49 -3.00
N ASP A 102 6.42 9.41 -2.39
CA ASP A 102 6.14 10.84 -2.46
C ASP A 102 6.67 11.48 -3.76
N ASN A 103 6.31 12.74 -3.99
CA ASN A 103 6.72 13.50 -5.19
C ASN A 103 8.21 13.80 -5.28
N THR A 104 8.98 13.52 -4.23
CA THR A 104 10.45 13.61 -4.27
C THR A 104 11.10 12.28 -4.65
N GLY A 105 10.32 11.20 -4.74
CA GLY A 105 10.79 9.84 -5.02
C GLY A 105 11.19 9.07 -3.76
N GLY A 106 10.87 9.57 -2.57
CA GLY A 106 11.07 8.86 -1.33
C GLY A 106 9.89 7.96 -0.99
N ALA A 107 10.14 6.79 -0.42
CA ALA A 107 9.14 5.78 -0.12
C ALA A 107 8.85 5.68 1.38
N TYR A 108 7.58 5.48 1.75
CA TYR A 108 7.15 5.08 3.08
C TYR A 108 6.67 3.64 3.00
N VAL A 109 7.33 2.74 3.74
CA VAL A 109 7.11 1.30 3.67
C VAL A 109 6.57 0.77 4.99
N GLY A 110 5.39 0.14 4.94
CA GLY A 110 4.77 -0.57 6.05
C GLY A 110 5.34 -1.97 6.26
N ASN A 111 5.04 -2.55 7.41
CA ASN A 111 5.39 -3.95 7.70
C ASN A 111 4.37 -4.58 8.65
N PHE A 112 4.32 -5.91 8.73
CA PHE A 112 3.39 -6.62 9.60
C PHE A 112 3.65 -6.40 11.10
N GLY A 113 4.89 -6.11 11.49
CA GLY A 113 5.29 -5.89 12.88
C GLY A 113 5.42 -7.15 13.74
N PHE A 114 4.82 -8.28 13.35
CA PHE A 114 4.81 -9.53 14.09
C PHE A 114 4.74 -10.74 13.16
N ASN A 115 5.26 -11.88 13.62
CA ASN A 115 5.23 -13.12 12.87
C ASN A 115 3.87 -13.82 13.01
N ARG A 116 2.90 -13.43 12.16
CA ARG A 116 1.56 -14.04 12.12
C ARG A 116 1.59 -15.54 11.82
N HIS A 117 2.59 -16.02 11.07
CA HIS A 117 2.72 -17.44 10.72
C HIS A 117 3.20 -18.29 11.89
N ALA A 118 3.95 -17.71 12.83
CA ALA A 118 4.32 -18.34 14.09
C ALA A 118 3.26 -18.14 15.19
N GLY A 119 2.13 -17.49 14.90
CA GLY A 119 1.07 -17.22 15.87
C GLY A 119 1.43 -16.15 16.90
N GLU A 120 2.39 -15.27 16.61
CA GLU A 120 2.66 -14.12 17.46
C GLU A 120 1.44 -13.21 17.57
N LYS A 121 1.26 -12.62 18.74
CA LYS A 121 0.22 -11.60 18.94
C LYS A 121 0.59 -10.31 18.21
N PRO A 122 -0.40 -9.59 17.66
CA PRO A 122 -0.16 -8.27 17.12
C PRO A 122 0.55 -7.36 18.15
N LYS A 123 1.50 -6.59 17.66
CA LYS A 123 2.25 -5.58 18.42
C LYS A 123 2.53 -4.38 17.54
N PRO A 124 2.77 -3.20 18.11
CA PRO A 124 3.10 -2.02 17.33
C PRO A 124 4.44 -2.19 16.60
N THR A 125 4.57 -1.47 15.50
CA THR A 125 5.76 -1.48 14.65
C THR A 125 6.05 -0.09 14.11
N THR A 126 7.08 -0.01 13.26
CA THR A 126 7.55 1.22 12.61
C THR A 126 6.94 1.37 11.20
N LEU A 127 6.88 2.60 10.72
CA LEU A 127 6.83 2.95 9.32
C LEU A 127 8.23 3.34 8.89
N VAL A 128 8.74 2.73 7.83
CA VAL A 128 10.12 2.96 7.36
C VAL A 128 10.11 3.98 6.24
N ARG A 129 11.01 4.96 6.31
CA ARG A 129 11.27 5.93 5.24
C ARG A 129 12.52 5.52 4.47
N VAL A 130 12.43 5.47 3.15
CA VAL A 130 13.58 5.34 2.25
C VAL A 130 13.68 6.62 1.44
N SER A 131 14.81 7.31 1.53
CA SER A 131 15.06 8.51 0.73
C SER A 131 15.25 8.15 -0.75
N PRO A 132 15.18 9.12 -1.69
CA PRO A 132 15.49 8.86 -3.11
C PRO A 132 16.91 8.31 -3.36
N SER A 133 17.85 8.56 -2.44
CA SER A 133 19.23 8.03 -2.49
C SER A 133 19.36 6.62 -1.90
N GLY A 134 18.30 6.05 -1.29
CA GLY A 134 18.32 4.74 -0.63
C GLY A 134 18.70 4.79 0.86
N GLU A 135 18.78 5.99 1.47
CA GLU A 135 19.00 6.09 2.92
C GLU A 135 17.74 5.70 3.68
N VAL A 136 17.89 4.85 4.69
CA VAL A 136 16.77 4.30 5.47
C VAL A 136 16.68 4.96 6.83
N SER A 137 15.47 5.27 7.26
CA SER A 137 15.18 5.84 8.58
C SER A 137 13.78 5.42 9.05
N ILE A 138 13.51 5.57 10.34
CA ILE A 138 12.16 5.41 10.89
C ILE A 138 11.38 6.71 10.64
N ALA A 139 10.23 6.60 9.96
CA ALA A 139 9.34 7.72 9.71
C ALA A 139 8.34 7.92 10.85
N ALA A 140 7.81 6.82 11.39
CA ALA A 140 6.91 6.84 12.55
C ALA A 140 7.03 5.52 13.32
N GLU A 141 6.65 5.56 14.60
CA GLU A 141 6.62 4.42 15.50
C GLU A 141 5.20 4.17 16.04
N ASP A 142 5.01 3.07 16.73
CA ASP A 142 3.76 2.72 17.40
C ASP A 142 2.55 2.65 16.44
N LEU A 143 2.77 2.13 15.24
CA LEU A 143 1.70 1.82 14.29
C LEU A 143 1.31 0.34 14.39
N TRP A 144 0.02 0.06 14.23
CA TRP A 144 -0.52 -1.29 14.40
C TRP A 144 -0.83 -1.94 13.04
N PHE A 145 0.15 -2.61 12.48
CA PHE A 145 0.11 -3.17 11.15
C PHE A 145 -0.22 -2.10 10.10
N PRO A 146 0.72 -1.15 9.87
CA PRO A 146 0.59 -0.18 8.78
C PRO A 146 0.48 -0.92 7.44
N ASN A 147 -0.63 -0.68 6.75
CA ASN A 147 -1.04 -1.35 5.52
C ASN A 147 -1.15 -0.32 4.38
N GLY A 148 -2.25 -0.28 3.65
CA GLY A 148 -2.44 0.67 2.56
C GLY A 148 -2.15 2.12 2.97
N ALA A 149 -1.50 2.85 2.10
CA ALA A 149 -1.10 4.24 2.35
C ALA A 149 -1.35 5.11 1.12
N VAL A 150 -1.74 6.35 1.33
CA VAL A 150 -1.92 7.36 0.28
C VAL A 150 -1.32 8.68 0.71
N ILE A 151 -0.90 9.48 -0.27
CA ILE A 151 -0.45 10.86 -0.06
C ILE A 151 -1.42 11.78 -0.79
N THR A 152 -1.81 12.89 -0.15
CA THR A 152 -2.67 13.90 -0.77
C THR A 152 -2.01 14.49 -2.02
N PRO A 153 -2.80 14.95 -3.03
CA PRO A 153 -2.24 15.43 -4.30
C PRO A 153 -1.26 16.60 -4.18
N ASP A 154 -1.39 17.42 -3.13
CA ASP A 154 -0.46 18.50 -2.82
C ASP A 154 0.84 18.01 -2.16
N GLY A 155 0.94 16.71 -1.85
CA GLY A 155 2.10 16.10 -1.20
C GLY A 155 2.25 16.41 0.28
N SER A 156 1.26 17.04 0.91
CA SER A 156 1.38 17.56 2.28
C SER A 156 1.01 16.55 3.36
N THR A 157 0.17 15.58 3.06
CA THR A 157 -0.38 14.64 4.06
C THR A 157 -0.23 13.19 3.63
N LEU A 158 0.33 12.37 4.50
CA LEU A 158 0.30 10.92 4.41
C LEU A 158 -0.87 10.39 5.25
N ILE A 159 -1.70 9.55 4.65
CA ILE A 159 -2.76 8.81 5.34
C ILE A 159 -2.43 7.32 5.23
N ILE A 160 -2.49 6.60 6.35
CA ILE A 160 -2.13 5.19 6.42
C ILE A 160 -3.19 4.38 7.17
N ALA A 161 -3.54 3.21 6.65
CA ALA A 161 -4.40 2.26 7.31
C ALA A 161 -3.63 1.50 8.41
N GLU A 162 -4.14 1.53 9.64
CA GLU A 162 -3.65 0.69 10.72
C GLU A 162 -4.63 -0.47 10.94
N THR A 163 -4.41 -1.59 10.25
CA THR A 163 -5.32 -2.76 10.23
C THR A 163 -5.66 -3.27 11.63
N ARG A 164 -4.69 -3.26 12.56
CA ARG A 164 -4.86 -3.78 13.92
C ARG A 164 -5.24 -2.74 14.96
N ALA A 165 -5.27 -1.47 14.57
CA ALA A 165 -5.81 -0.39 15.39
C ALA A 165 -7.21 0.06 14.93
N ASN A 166 -7.75 -0.52 13.85
CA ASN A 166 -9.08 -0.20 13.31
C ASN A 166 -9.26 1.30 13.04
N ARG A 167 -8.27 1.93 12.39
CA ARG A 167 -8.32 3.36 12.08
C ARG A 167 -7.47 3.72 10.87
N LEU A 168 -7.71 4.90 10.36
CA LEU A 168 -6.81 5.62 9.46
C LEU A 168 -6.07 6.69 10.27
N THR A 169 -4.76 6.74 10.11
CA THR A 169 -3.89 7.72 10.76
C THR A 169 -3.28 8.64 9.74
N ALA A 170 -3.27 9.95 9.99
CA ALA A 170 -2.67 10.96 9.13
C ALA A 170 -1.44 11.59 9.77
N PHE A 171 -0.52 12.02 8.91
CA PHE A 171 0.69 12.76 9.26
C PHE A 171 0.90 13.90 8.28
N ASP A 172 1.47 14.99 8.72
CA ASP A 172 1.98 16.03 7.84
C ASP A 172 3.37 15.61 7.33
N ILE A 173 3.61 15.78 6.02
CA ILE A 173 4.90 15.48 5.38
C ILE A 173 5.70 16.78 5.28
N LEU A 174 6.87 16.81 5.88
CA LEU A 174 7.81 17.93 5.78
C LEU A 174 8.63 17.86 4.48
N GLN A 175 9.31 18.97 4.13
CA GLN A 175 10.12 19.05 2.90
C GLN A 175 11.24 17.99 2.82
N ASP A 176 11.77 17.57 3.98
CA ASP A 176 12.79 16.49 4.07
C ASP A 176 12.17 15.08 4.14
N GLY A 177 10.86 14.97 4.02
CA GLY A 177 10.11 13.73 4.08
C GLY A 177 9.89 13.19 5.49
N LYS A 178 10.23 13.93 6.55
CA LYS A 178 9.85 13.58 7.92
C LYS A 178 8.36 13.75 8.13
N LEU A 179 7.81 12.97 9.06
CA LEU A 179 6.41 13.01 9.43
C LEU A 179 6.23 13.71 10.78
N GLU A 180 5.26 14.61 10.82
CA GLU A 180 4.87 15.32 12.05
C GLU A 180 3.35 15.31 12.23
N ASN A 181 2.87 15.87 13.32
CA ASN A 181 1.44 16.09 13.59
C ASN A 181 0.56 14.85 13.40
N ARG A 182 1.01 13.70 13.96
CA ARG A 182 0.21 12.47 13.95
C ARG A 182 -1.18 12.74 14.51
N ARG A 183 -2.21 12.35 13.74
CA ARG A 183 -3.61 12.48 14.11
C ARG A 183 -4.44 11.32 13.57
N VAL A 184 -5.57 11.06 14.20
CA VAL A 184 -6.56 10.12 13.65
C VAL A 184 -7.28 10.82 12.50
N PHE A 185 -7.19 10.26 11.29
CA PHE A 185 -7.98 10.69 10.14
C PHE A 185 -9.44 10.22 10.28
N ALA A 186 -9.61 8.94 10.61
CA ALA A 186 -10.91 8.34 10.87
C ALA A 186 -10.78 7.09 11.75
N GLU A 187 -11.65 6.96 12.74
CA GLU A 187 -11.87 5.69 13.41
C GLU A 187 -12.72 4.78 12.50
N THR A 188 -12.35 3.52 12.41
CA THR A 188 -13.05 2.52 11.58
C THR A 188 -13.51 1.37 12.47
N GLU A 189 -14.39 1.68 13.42
CA GLU A 189 -14.89 0.71 14.40
C GLU A 189 -15.36 -0.59 13.75
N ASN A 190 -14.86 -1.73 14.25
CA ASN A 190 -15.17 -3.07 13.74
C ASN A 190 -14.74 -3.34 12.29
N MET A 191 -13.88 -2.52 11.71
CA MET A 191 -13.30 -2.73 10.39
C MET A 191 -11.82 -3.09 10.52
N TYR A 192 -11.32 -3.74 9.47
CA TYR A 192 -9.91 -4.11 9.36
C TYR A 192 -9.36 -3.46 8.09
N PRO A 193 -9.06 -2.14 8.14
CA PRO A 193 -8.64 -1.41 6.94
C PRO A 193 -7.37 -2.03 6.37
N ASP A 194 -7.43 -2.35 5.08
CA ASP A 194 -6.36 -2.98 4.31
C ASP A 194 -5.84 -1.98 3.27
N GLY A 195 -5.89 -2.27 1.97
CA GLY A 195 -5.53 -1.30 0.96
C GLY A 195 -6.50 -0.12 0.89
N ILE A 196 -5.97 1.07 0.66
CA ILE A 196 -6.74 2.31 0.58
C ILE A 196 -6.41 3.10 -0.68
N CYS A 197 -7.32 3.95 -1.13
CA CYS A 197 -7.06 4.94 -2.17
C CYS A 197 -7.81 6.23 -1.90
N LEU A 198 -7.24 7.36 -2.35
CA LEU A 198 -7.79 8.69 -2.17
C LEU A 198 -8.56 9.11 -3.42
N ASP A 199 -9.74 9.73 -3.26
CA ASP A 199 -10.49 10.30 -4.37
C ASP A 199 -10.29 11.82 -4.51
N GLU A 200 -10.86 12.39 -5.58
CA GLU A 200 -10.72 13.82 -5.88
C GLU A 200 -11.38 14.75 -4.85
N GLU A 201 -12.32 14.25 -4.04
CA GLU A 201 -12.97 15.01 -2.97
C GLU A 201 -12.19 14.92 -1.64
N GLY A 202 -11.06 14.22 -1.63
CA GLY A 202 -10.23 14.01 -0.43
C GLY A 202 -10.80 12.96 0.53
N ALA A 203 -11.79 12.18 0.11
CA ALA A 203 -12.26 11.03 0.86
C ALA A 203 -11.41 9.79 0.56
N VAL A 204 -11.30 8.90 1.53
CA VAL A 204 -10.52 7.67 1.42
C VAL A 204 -11.47 6.49 1.20
N TRP A 205 -11.20 5.72 0.14
CA TRP A 205 -11.82 4.43 -0.07
C TRP A 205 -10.98 3.37 0.63
N VAL A 206 -11.63 2.51 1.40
CA VAL A 206 -11.00 1.53 2.28
C VAL A 206 -11.50 0.14 1.94
N ALA A 207 -10.58 -0.77 1.65
CA ALA A 207 -10.85 -2.20 1.56
C ALA A 207 -10.97 -2.82 2.95
N ASP A 208 -12.05 -3.59 3.19
CA ASP A 208 -12.20 -4.39 4.40
C ASP A 208 -12.42 -5.86 4.02
N PRO A 209 -11.37 -6.69 4.06
CA PRO A 209 -11.48 -8.09 3.66
C PRO A 209 -12.32 -8.92 4.61
N GLN A 210 -12.39 -8.57 5.89
CA GLN A 210 -13.14 -9.36 6.88
C GLN A 210 -14.64 -9.12 6.77
N ASN A 211 -15.06 -7.87 6.67
CA ASN A 211 -16.48 -7.52 6.49
C ASN A 211 -16.91 -7.66 5.01
N LYS A 212 -15.96 -7.92 4.08
CA LYS A 212 -16.24 -8.12 2.65
C LYS A 212 -16.90 -6.91 2.01
N GLU A 213 -16.37 -5.76 2.29
CA GLU A 213 -16.89 -4.50 1.83
C GLU A 213 -15.79 -3.52 1.44
N VAL A 214 -16.16 -2.50 0.72
CA VAL A 214 -15.37 -1.31 0.47
C VAL A 214 -16.21 -0.13 0.95
N ILE A 215 -15.60 0.73 1.75
CA ILE A 215 -16.27 1.96 2.22
C ILE A 215 -15.56 3.20 1.71
N ARG A 216 -16.31 4.28 1.59
CA ARG A 216 -15.80 5.63 1.37
C ARG A 216 -15.97 6.42 2.64
N ILE A 217 -14.86 6.91 3.22
CA ILE A 217 -14.84 7.59 4.51
C ILE A 217 -14.14 8.94 4.39
N LYS A 218 -14.72 9.97 5.01
CA LYS A 218 -14.13 11.31 5.10
C LYS A 218 -13.30 11.47 6.37
N GLU A 219 -12.45 12.49 6.41
CA GLU A 219 -11.79 12.89 7.64
C GLU A 219 -12.83 13.17 8.72
N GLY A 220 -12.59 12.67 9.93
CA GLY A 220 -13.55 12.71 11.03
C GLY A 220 -14.48 11.47 11.12
N GLY A 221 -14.42 10.54 10.16
CA GLY A 221 -15.08 9.23 10.26
C GLY A 221 -16.46 9.11 9.62
N GLU A 222 -16.94 10.13 8.87
CA GLU A 222 -18.21 10.04 8.15
C GLU A 222 -18.10 9.05 6.99
N ILE A 223 -18.84 7.92 7.06
CA ILE A 223 -18.97 6.96 5.96
C ILE A 223 -20.04 7.47 5.00
N THR A 224 -19.65 7.78 3.76
CA THR A 224 -20.54 8.34 2.74
C THR A 224 -21.02 7.30 1.74
N GLU A 225 -20.23 6.23 1.52
CA GLU A 225 -20.58 5.14 0.62
C GLU A 225 -20.12 3.80 1.19
N LYS A 226 -20.85 2.74 0.82
CA LYS A 226 -20.56 1.37 1.17
C LYS A 226 -20.89 0.44 0.01
N LEU A 227 -19.93 -0.38 -0.39
CA LEU A 227 -20.08 -1.41 -1.41
C LEU A 227 -19.92 -2.79 -0.78
N GLU A 228 -21.00 -3.55 -0.72
CA GLU A 228 -20.96 -4.94 -0.25
C GLU A 228 -20.49 -5.88 -1.38
N LEU A 229 -19.51 -6.72 -1.10
CA LEU A 229 -18.87 -7.62 -2.06
C LEU A 229 -19.40 -9.07 -1.99
N GLY A 230 -20.42 -9.32 -1.17
CA GLY A 230 -21.05 -10.62 -0.99
C GLY A 230 -20.12 -11.63 -0.32
N THR A 231 -19.58 -12.59 -1.06
CA THR A 231 -18.66 -13.61 -0.52
C THR A 231 -17.18 -13.27 -0.69
N ARG A 232 -16.85 -12.18 -1.40
CA ARG A 232 -15.47 -11.79 -1.74
C ARG A 232 -14.92 -10.80 -0.72
N GLY A 233 -13.65 -10.95 -0.33
CA GLY A 233 -12.92 -9.92 0.40
C GLY A 233 -12.32 -8.89 -0.56
N ALA A 234 -12.27 -7.62 -0.15
CA ALA A 234 -11.42 -6.61 -0.78
C ALA A 234 -10.15 -6.47 0.06
N TYR A 235 -8.99 -6.54 -0.57
CA TYR A 235 -7.70 -6.43 0.10
C TYR A 235 -6.97 -5.15 -0.29
N ALA A 236 -7.06 -4.76 -1.54
CA ALA A 236 -6.39 -3.58 -2.05
C ALA A 236 -7.26 -2.81 -3.04
N LEU A 237 -7.01 -1.52 -3.20
CA LEU A 237 -7.78 -0.60 -4.03
C LEU A 237 -6.86 0.30 -4.86
N SER A 238 -7.33 0.63 -6.06
CA SER A 238 -6.78 1.70 -6.88
C SER A 238 -7.92 2.42 -7.59
N LEU A 239 -7.85 3.74 -7.69
CA LEU A 239 -8.78 4.53 -8.47
C LEU A 239 -8.15 4.93 -9.80
N ILE A 240 -8.95 4.88 -10.86
CA ILE A 240 -8.59 5.41 -12.17
C ILE A 240 -9.16 6.83 -12.23
N HIS A 241 -8.29 7.82 -12.32
CA HIS A 241 -8.71 9.18 -12.64
C HIS A 241 -8.93 9.27 -14.16
N ILE A 242 -10.17 9.31 -14.55
CA ILE A 242 -10.59 9.49 -15.95
C ILE A 242 -10.73 10.98 -16.24
#